data_47130b7139deb2999d60730903dd39ac
#
_entry.id   47130b7139deb2999d60730903dd39ac
#
_cell.length_a   1.000
_cell.length_b   1.000
_cell.length_c   1.000
_cell.angle_alpha   90.00
_cell.angle_beta   90.00
_cell.angle_gamma   90.00
#
_symmetry.space_group_name_H-M   'P 1'
#
loop_
_entity.id
_entity.type
_entity.pdbx_description
1 polymer ?
#
loop_
_entity_poly.entity_id
_entity_poly.type
_entity_poly.pdbx_seq_one_letter_code
_entity_poly.pdbx_strand_id
1 'polypeptide(L)'
;TNGFKIMKRIQVLLLFIVISCSMFAQDRLSLFIGRANKYAAVELSDYRKRLCVEYNISNQLLDDYYRRCGSNWGNVGLALEIAKTSGRHMREVCDYYKRYHRNGWNRILVEIGNKTRVDVL
;
A
#
# COMPACT_ATOMS: atom_id res chain seq x y z
N THR A 1 -28.15 -1.70 -1.24
CA THR A 1 -26.96 -2.53 -0.98
C THR A 1 -25.93 -2.43 -2.11
N ASN A 2 -26.38 -2.36 -3.35
CA ASN A 2 -25.46 -2.17 -4.47
C ASN A 2 -24.78 -0.80 -4.44
N GLY A 3 -25.50 0.24 -4.01
CA GLY A 3 -24.95 1.57 -3.85
C GLY A 3 -23.86 1.62 -2.78
N PHE A 4 -24.05 0.88 -1.69
CA PHE A 4 -23.05 0.80 -0.62
C PHE A 4 -21.77 0.11 -1.11
N LYS A 5 -21.88 -0.97 -1.88
CA LYS A 5 -20.71 -1.66 -2.45
C LYS A 5 -19.99 -0.77 -3.47
N ILE A 6 -20.72 -0.01 -4.27
CA ILE A 6 -20.14 0.92 -5.24
C ILE A 6 -19.42 2.05 -4.52
N MET A 7 -19.98 2.59 -3.44
CA MET A 7 -19.33 3.64 -2.65
C MET A 7 -18.02 3.15 -2.03
N LYS A 8 -17.97 1.92 -1.54
CA LYS A 8 -16.72 1.35 -1.02
C LYS A 8 -15.68 1.18 -2.10
N ARG A 9 -16.08 0.72 -3.29
CA ARG A 9 -15.17 0.63 -4.44
C ARG A 9 -14.58 1.99 -4.79
N ILE A 10 -15.42 3.01 -4.82
CA ILE A 10 -14.99 4.38 -5.13
C ILE A 10 -14.02 4.88 -4.06
N GLN A 11 -14.26 4.59 -2.78
CA GLN A 11 -13.36 4.99 -1.70
C GLN A 11 -11.99 4.33 -1.83
N VAL A 12 -11.93 3.04 -2.14
CA VAL A 12 -10.66 2.34 -2.34
C VAL A 12 -9.92 2.91 -3.55
N LEU A 13 -10.61 3.13 -4.66
CA LEU A 13 -10.02 3.73 -5.86
C LEU A 13 -9.50 5.14 -5.60
N LEU A 14 -10.26 5.95 -4.85
CA LEU A 14 -9.84 7.31 -4.49
C LEU A 14 -8.59 7.31 -3.63
N LEU A 15 -8.46 6.33 -2.72
CA LEU A 15 -7.26 6.19 -1.91
C LEU A 15 -6.02 5.94 -2.78
N PHE A 16 -6.14 5.08 -3.76
CA PHE A 16 -5.03 4.77 -4.67
C PHE A 16 -4.69 5.96 -5.58
N ILE A 17 -5.69 6.68 -6.06
CA ILE A 17 -5.49 7.88 -6.89
C ILE A 17 -4.75 8.97 -6.11
N VAL A 18 -5.10 9.16 -4.83
CA VAL A 18 -4.44 10.15 -3.97
C VAL A 18 -2.95 9.86 -3.84
N ILE A 19 -2.56 8.60 -3.70
CA ILE A 19 -1.14 8.22 -3.67
C ILE A 19 -0.45 8.57 -4.99
N SER A 20 -1.07 8.26 -6.12
CA SER A 20 -0.50 8.54 -7.44
C SER A 20 -0.26 10.02 -7.67
N CYS A 21 -1.12 10.88 -7.16
CA CYS A 21 -1.04 12.32 -7.38
C CYS A 21 -0.12 13.05 -6.40
N SER A 22 0.15 12.48 -5.20
CA SER A 22 0.83 13.19 -4.12
C SER A 22 1.66 12.25 -3.25
N MET A 23 2.54 11.48 -3.90
CA MET A 23 3.33 10.44 -3.24
C MET A 23 4.17 10.93 -2.06
N PHE A 24 4.61 12.19 -2.06
CA PHE A 24 5.56 12.69 -1.07
C PHE A 24 4.91 13.48 0.07
N ALA A 25 3.59 13.61 0.08
CA ALA A 25 2.89 14.32 1.15
C ALA A 25 2.68 13.40 2.35
N GLN A 26 3.45 13.62 3.42
CA GLN A 26 3.40 12.83 4.65
C GLN A 26 1.97 12.70 5.18
N ASP A 27 1.22 13.80 5.19
CA ASP A 27 -0.15 13.82 5.69
C ASP A 27 -1.06 12.92 4.88
N ARG A 28 -0.87 12.88 3.56
CA ARG A 28 -1.68 12.04 2.67
C ARG A 28 -1.38 10.57 2.83
N LEU A 29 -0.10 10.22 3.03
CA LEU A 29 0.30 8.85 3.30
C LEU A 29 -0.28 8.37 4.63
N SER A 30 -0.21 9.20 5.66
CA SER A 30 -0.79 8.91 6.98
C SER A 30 -2.30 8.73 6.89
N LEU A 31 -2.99 9.58 6.12
CA LEU A 31 -4.43 9.47 5.88
C LEU A 31 -4.78 8.17 5.17
N PHE A 32 -4.01 7.81 4.14
CA PHE A 32 -4.22 6.56 3.42
C PHE A 32 -4.12 5.36 4.36
N ILE A 33 -3.03 5.30 5.13
CA ILE A 33 -2.79 4.21 6.08
C ILE A 33 -3.92 4.15 7.11
N GLY A 34 -4.31 5.29 7.66
CA GLY A 34 -5.38 5.37 8.65
C GLY A 34 -6.72 4.89 8.10
N ARG A 35 -7.09 5.32 6.90
CA ARG A 35 -8.33 4.90 6.25
C ARG A 35 -8.33 3.42 5.92
N ALA A 36 -7.20 2.91 5.40
CA ALA A 36 -7.05 1.50 5.08
C ALA A 36 -7.14 0.63 6.35
N ASN A 37 -6.51 1.05 7.43
CA ASN A 37 -6.60 0.35 8.71
C ASN A 37 -8.03 0.35 9.25
N LYS A 38 -8.74 1.46 9.13
CA LYS A 38 -10.13 1.56 9.55
C LYS A 38 -11.02 0.61 8.75
N TYR A 39 -10.83 0.57 7.44
CA TYR A 39 -11.54 -0.36 6.57
C TYR A 39 -11.27 -1.80 6.97
N ALA A 40 -10.00 -2.15 7.17
CA ALA A 40 -9.59 -3.50 7.56
C ALA A 40 -10.16 -3.88 8.94
N ALA A 41 -10.25 -2.94 9.86
CA ALA A 41 -10.80 -3.19 11.19
C ALA A 41 -12.29 -3.53 11.15
N VAL A 42 -13.03 -2.92 10.22
CA VAL A 42 -14.48 -3.11 10.11
C VAL A 42 -14.82 -4.28 9.18
N GLU A 43 -14.09 -4.43 8.08
CA GLU A 43 -14.39 -5.42 7.04
C GLU A 43 -13.11 -6.10 6.54
N LEU A 44 -12.45 -6.83 7.42
CA LEU A 44 -11.16 -7.44 7.10
C LEU A 44 -11.24 -8.41 5.92
N SER A 45 -12.25 -9.26 5.90
CA SER A 45 -12.43 -10.24 4.83
C SER A 45 -12.54 -9.57 3.46
N ASP A 46 -13.31 -8.50 3.37
CA ASP A 46 -13.49 -7.75 2.13
C ASP A 46 -12.21 -7.02 1.73
N TYR A 47 -11.54 -6.41 2.69
CA TYR A 47 -10.28 -5.72 2.46
C TYR A 47 -9.22 -6.68 1.90
N ARG A 48 -9.06 -7.85 2.53
CA ARG A 48 -8.12 -8.88 2.08
C ARG A 48 -8.44 -9.34 0.65
N LYS A 49 -9.70 -9.59 0.39
CA LYS A 49 -10.14 -10.03 -0.93
C LYS A 49 -9.82 -8.98 -2.01
N ARG A 50 -10.06 -7.72 -1.71
CA ARG A 50 -9.77 -6.63 -2.65
C ARG A 50 -8.28 -6.51 -2.95
N LEU A 51 -7.43 -6.65 -1.94
CA LEU A 51 -5.98 -6.64 -2.13
C LEU A 51 -5.53 -7.82 -3.00
N CYS A 52 -6.05 -9.01 -2.74
CA CYS A 52 -5.71 -10.18 -3.54
C CYS A 52 -6.12 -10.01 -5.01
N VAL A 53 -7.31 -9.48 -5.26
CA VAL A 53 -7.82 -9.27 -6.62
C VAL A 53 -7.04 -8.14 -7.32
N GLU A 54 -6.88 -7.00 -6.65
CA GLU A 54 -6.25 -5.82 -7.23
C GLU A 54 -4.79 -6.07 -7.60
N TYR A 55 -4.07 -6.78 -6.74
CA TYR A 55 -2.63 -6.99 -6.92
C TYR A 55 -2.28 -8.40 -7.38
N ASN A 56 -3.30 -9.23 -7.65
CA ASN A 56 -3.15 -10.60 -8.15
C ASN A 56 -2.20 -11.43 -7.28
N ILE A 57 -2.50 -11.49 -5.99
CA ILE A 57 -1.71 -12.24 -5.01
C ILE A 57 -2.60 -13.22 -4.25
N SER A 58 -1.97 -14.26 -3.71
CA SER A 58 -2.66 -15.25 -2.89
C SER A 58 -2.84 -14.75 -1.46
N ASN A 59 -3.77 -15.35 -0.72
CA ASN A 59 -3.94 -15.06 0.71
C ASN A 59 -2.67 -15.36 1.50
N GLN A 60 -1.93 -16.40 1.11
CA GLN A 60 -0.69 -16.79 1.77
C GLN A 60 0.38 -15.71 1.61
N LEU A 61 0.54 -15.17 0.39
CA LEU A 61 1.44 -14.06 0.15
C LEU A 61 1.00 -12.81 0.92
N LEU A 62 -0.30 -12.56 0.94
CA LEU A 62 -0.84 -11.42 1.67
C LEU A 62 -0.52 -11.51 3.16
N ASP A 63 -0.64 -12.69 3.76
CA ASP A 63 -0.27 -12.91 5.16
C ASP A 63 1.22 -12.67 5.40
N ASP A 64 2.07 -13.10 4.48
CA ASP A 64 3.50 -12.86 4.56
C ASP A 64 3.82 -11.36 4.50
N TYR A 65 3.21 -10.64 3.58
CA TYR A 65 3.38 -9.20 3.47
C TYR A 65 2.89 -8.46 4.70
N TYR A 66 1.79 -8.93 5.30
CA TYR A 66 1.28 -8.36 6.54
C TYR A 66 2.34 -8.42 7.65
N ARG A 67 2.94 -9.59 7.84
CA ARG A 67 4.01 -9.74 8.84
C ARG A 67 5.20 -8.85 8.53
N ARG A 68 5.60 -8.76 7.27
CA ARG A 68 6.76 -7.98 6.84
C ARG A 68 6.54 -6.48 6.96
N CYS A 69 5.30 -6.02 6.87
CA CYS A 69 4.94 -4.60 6.95
C CYS A 69 4.44 -4.20 8.34
N GLY A 70 4.99 -4.82 9.38
CA GLY A 70 4.74 -4.42 10.76
C GLY A 70 3.37 -4.81 11.29
N SER A 71 2.74 -5.83 10.72
CA SER A 71 1.40 -6.28 11.11
C SER A 71 0.39 -5.14 11.08
N ASN A 72 0.42 -4.38 9.99
CA ASN A 72 -0.42 -3.19 9.80
C ASN A 72 -1.01 -3.23 8.39
N TRP A 73 -2.33 -3.36 8.31
CA TRP A 73 -3.02 -3.52 7.03
C TRP A 73 -2.91 -2.32 6.11
N GLY A 74 -2.86 -1.11 6.68
CA GLY A 74 -2.66 0.10 5.89
C GLY A 74 -1.28 0.13 5.25
N ASN A 75 -0.25 -0.31 5.98
CA ASN A 75 1.10 -0.44 5.44
C ASN A 75 1.16 -1.45 4.30
N VAL A 76 0.45 -2.57 4.43
CA VAL A 76 0.39 -3.58 3.34
C VAL A 76 -0.22 -2.98 2.08
N GLY A 77 -1.35 -2.30 2.22
CA GLY A 77 -2.00 -1.67 1.08
C GLY A 77 -1.12 -0.63 0.40
N LEU A 78 -0.45 0.19 1.18
CA LEU A 78 0.46 1.21 0.66
C LEU A 78 1.67 0.56 -0.03
N ALA A 79 2.28 -0.44 0.59
CA ALA A 79 3.42 -1.13 0.01
C ALA A 79 3.06 -1.81 -1.33
N LEU A 80 1.90 -2.44 -1.42
CA LEU A 80 1.42 -3.05 -2.65
C LEU A 80 1.23 -2.02 -3.75
N GLU A 81 0.65 -0.86 -3.43
CA GLU A 81 0.46 0.21 -4.40
C GLU A 81 1.80 0.77 -4.86
N ILE A 82 2.76 0.94 -3.96
CA ILE A 82 4.10 1.39 -4.32
C ILE A 82 4.78 0.39 -5.26
N ALA A 83 4.68 -0.91 -4.96
CA ALA A 83 5.24 -1.95 -5.81
C ALA A 83 4.65 -1.89 -7.22
N LYS A 84 3.33 -1.74 -7.31
CA LYS A 84 2.62 -1.66 -8.59
C LYS A 84 3.03 -0.43 -9.39
N THR A 85 3.02 0.74 -8.76
CA THR A 85 3.30 2.00 -9.45
C THR A 85 4.77 2.19 -9.80
N SER A 86 5.68 1.65 -8.98
CA SER A 86 7.12 1.75 -9.23
C SER A 86 7.65 0.65 -10.13
N GLY A 87 6.85 -0.39 -10.40
CA GLY A 87 7.31 -1.57 -11.13
C GLY A 87 8.27 -2.45 -10.35
N ARG A 88 8.41 -2.22 -9.05
CA ARG A 88 9.27 -3.03 -8.17
C ARG A 88 8.54 -4.24 -7.65
N HIS A 89 9.27 -5.32 -7.39
CA HIS A 89 8.70 -6.48 -6.71
C HIS A 89 8.32 -6.12 -5.29
N MET A 90 7.22 -6.68 -4.82
CA MET A 90 6.76 -6.44 -3.44
C MET A 90 7.83 -6.82 -2.42
N ARG A 91 8.61 -7.86 -2.70
CA ARG A 91 9.72 -8.27 -1.83
C ARG A 91 10.74 -7.15 -1.65
N GLU A 92 11.07 -6.43 -2.71
CA GLU A 92 11.96 -5.26 -2.61
C GLU A 92 11.36 -4.16 -1.76
N VAL A 93 10.08 -3.86 -1.95
CA VAL A 93 9.40 -2.84 -1.14
C VAL A 93 9.40 -3.23 0.33
N CYS A 94 9.20 -4.50 0.64
CA CYS A 94 9.28 -5.01 2.01
C CYS A 94 10.69 -4.83 2.59
N ASP A 95 11.73 -5.04 1.79
CA ASP A 95 13.12 -4.82 2.22
C ASP A 95 13.38 -3.35 2.52
N TYR A 96 12.87 -2.44 1.68
CA TYR A 96 12.94 -1.00 1.96
C TYR A 96 12.19 -0.64 3.23
N TYR A 97 11.00 -1.20 3.43
CA TYR A 97 10.24 -1.00 4.65
C TYR A 97 11.04 -1.46 5.88
N LYS A 98 11.60 -2.64 5.84
CA LYS A 98 12.40 -3.17 6.94
C LYS A 98 13.56 -2.26 7.29
N ARG A 99 14.20 -1.68 6.28
CA ARG A 99 15.39 -0.84 6.45
C ARG A 99 15.05 0.56 6.95
N TYR A 100 13.96 1.15 6.42
CA TYR A 100 13.69 2.57 6.59
C TYR A 100 12.39 2.91 7.32
N HIS A 101 11.63 1.93 7.80
CA HIS A 101 10.30 2.20 8.40
C HIS A 101 10.38 3.16 9.58
N ARG A 102 11.47 3.18 10.33
CA ARG A 102 11.65 4.10 11.46
C ARG A 102 11.70 5.55 11.02
N ASN A 103 12.08 5.80 9.79
CA ASN A 103 12.15 7.14 9.21
C ASN A 103 10.87 7.50 8.42
N GLY A 104 9.87 6.63 8.40
CA GLY A 104 8.60 6.85 7.75
C GLY A 104 8.57 6.50 6.27
N TRP A 105 7.37 6.46 5.74
CA TRP A 105 7.14 6.10 4.33
C TRP A 105 7.74 7.09 3.35
N ASN A 106 7.84 8.36 3.70
CA ASN A 106 8.50 9.34 2.83
C ASN A 106 9.94 8.95 2.53
N ARG A 107 10.65 8.45 3.54
CA ARG A 107 12.03 7.98 3.35
C ARG A 107 12.07 6.77 2.44
N ILE A 108 11.13 5.84 2.61
CA ILE A 108 11.03 4.65 1.77
C ILE A 108 10.82 5.04 0.30
N LEU A 109 9.90 5.98 0.06
CA LEU A 109 9.62 6.46 -1.30
C LEU A 109 10.82 7.16 -1.93
N VAL A 110 11.54 7.97 -1.15
CA VAL A 110 12.74 8.65 -1.63
C VAL A 110 13.81 7.63 -2.04
N GLU A 111 14.04 6.61 -1.23
CA GLU A 111 15.05 5.59 -1.54
C GLU A 111 14.66 4.76 -2.77
N ILE A 112 13.39 4.39 -2.90
CA ILE A 112 12.89 3.68 -4.09
C ILE A 112 13.06 4.55 -5.33
N GLY A 113 12.72 5.84 -5.24
CA GLY A 113 12.85 6.77 -6.35
C GLY A 113 14.29 6.98 -6.77
N ASN A 114 15.20 7.09 -5.81
CA ASN A 114 16.62 7.26 -6.10
C ASN A 114 17.18 6.05 -6.86
N LYS A 115 16.83 4.83 -6.43
CA LYS A 115 17.29 3.63 -7.12
C LYS A 115 16.70 3.52 -8.51
N THR A 116 15.43 3.86 -8.68
CA THR A 116 14.79 3.85 -10.00
C THR A 116 15.47 4.82 -10.95
N ARG A 117 15.87 5.99 -10.46
CA ARG A 117 16.58 7.00 -11.26
C ARG A 117 17.94 6.48 -11.72
N VAL A 118 18.67 5.79 -10.86
CA VAL A 118 19.97 5.19 -11.20
C VAL A 118 19.80 4.09 -12.23
N ASP A 119 18.76 3.27 -12.10
CA ASP A 119 18.50 2.17 -13.02
C ASP A 119 18.15 2.67 -14.44
N VAL A 120 17.56 3.88 -14.55
CA VAL A 120 17.21 4.49 -15.83
C VAL A 120 18.44 5.12 -16.50
N LEU A 121 19.42 5.56 -15.73
CA LEU A 121 20.66 6.13 -16.24
C LEU A 121 21.63 5.03 -16.70
#